data_54077d8199a8bf265555f020b89d4336
#
_entry.id   54077d8199a8bf265555f020b89d4336
#
_cell.length_a   1.000
_cell.length_b   1.000
_cell.length_c   1.000
_cell.angle_alpha   90.00
_cell.angle_beta   90.00
_cell.angle_gamma   90.00
#
_symmetry.space_group_name_H-M   'P 1'
#
loop_
_entity.id
_entity.type
_entity.pdbx_description
1 polymer ?
#
loop_
_entity_poly.entity_id
_entity_poly.type
_entity_poly.pdbx_seq_one_letter_code
_entity_poly.pdbx_strand_id
1 'polypeptide(L)'
;MSETRLVHIVDEVAEIDASEESTLTMVVVLDGFLDAGNAAARAAQHLADVAGTDDGAGRVVATFDVDRLHDYRARRPAVSFVVDHYDSYDAPRLVVRLLRDSGGTPYLLLNGAEPDNRWEGFCRAVREVVERFGVTRVISMGSVPMAVPHTRPIAVTHHANNSELLLGASPWRGELRVPASAQALLEVRLGEWGHDAQGFVAHIPHYLAQLDYPKAAAVLLEQVELAGRLTVDLSGLRAEAEDREAEISSYLEANEEVGDVVAALERQYDAFERAEESGDNLLARDQPLPTGDQLGHEFEQFLAGLENPDAEDQD
;
A
#
# COMPACT_ATOMS: atom_id res chain seq x y z
N MET A 1 20.95 -17.58 -25.16
CA MET A 1 20.12 -16.40 -25.50
C MET A 1 20.35 -15.40 -24.38
N SER A 2 20.85 -14.21 -24.69
CA SER A 2 21.04 -13.16 -23.67
C SER A 2 19.67 -12.83 -23.09
N GLU A 3 19.50 -13.05 -21.80
CA GLU A 3 18.27 -12.63 -21.09
C GLU A 3 18.25 -11.11 -21.15
N THR A 4 17.32 -10.55 -21.95
CA THR A 4 17.23 -9.11 -22.15
C THR A 4 16.86 -8.48 -20.79
N ARG A 5 17.66 -7.56 -20.33
CA ARG A 5 17.53 -6.86 -19.05
C ARG A 5 16.15 -6.26 -18.90
N LEU A 6 15.51 -6.43 -17.75
CA LEU A 6 14.18 -5.88 -17.46
C LEU A 6 14.24 -4.50 -16.79
N VAL A 7 15.40 -4.07 -16.38
CA VAL A 7 15.64 -2.77 -15.76
C VAL A 7 16.78 -2.05 -16.48
N HIS A 8 16.60 -0.76 -16.70
CA HIS A 8 17.64 0.15 -17.14
C HIS A 8 17.99 1.07 -15.97
N ILE A 9 19.20 0.96 -15.48
CA ILE A 9 19.75 1.82 -14.42
C ILE A 9 20.53 2.93 -15.10
N VAL A 10 20.29 4.19 -14.68
CA VAL A 10 20.94 5.37 -15.27
C VAL A 10 22.40 5.40 -14.82
N ASP A 11 23.34 5.35 -15.77
CA ASP A 11 24.78 5.24 -15.50
C ASP A 11 25.39 6.48 -14.82
N GLU A 12 24.81 7.66 -15.02
CA GLU A 12 25.33 8.96 -14.53
C GLU A 12 24.85 9.32 -13.12
N VAL A 13 24.21 8.39 -12.40
CA VAL A 13 23.88 8.66 -10.99
C VAL A 13 25.20 8.63 -10.23
N ALA A 14 25.67 9.82 -9.80
CA ALA A 14 26.75 9.92 -8.83
C ALA A 14 26.43 9.02 -7.65
N GLU A 15 27.46 8.39 -7.06
CA GLU A 15 27.30 7.61 -5.86
C GLU A 15 26.42 8.38 -4.88
N ILE A 16 25.34 7.76 -4.43
CA ILE A 16 24.50 8.39 -3.43
C ILE A 16 25.39 8.45 -2.19
N ASP A 17 25.78 9.68 -1.81
CA ASP A 17 26.61 9.92 -0.62
C ASP A 17 25.78 9.49 0.63
N ALA A 18 25.70 8.18 0.80
CA ALA A 18 25.36 7.59 2.06
C ALA A 18 26.64 7.65 2.90
N SER A 19 26.74 8.55 3.87
CA SER A 19 27.79 8.48 4.89
C SER A 19 27.78 7.07 5.50
N GLU A 20 28.91 6.55 5.97
CA GLU A 20 29.01 5.18 6.54
C GLU A 20 27.95 4.90 7.64
N GLU A 21 27.30 5.94 8.17
CA GLU A 21 26.20 5.86 9.16
C GLU A 21 24.81 5.97 8.53
N SER A 22 24.66 6.35 7.24
CA SER A 22 23.35 6.53 6.59
C SER A 22 22.95 5.27 5.83
N THR A 23 21.92 4.61 6.32
CA THR A 23 21.28 3.48 5.66
C THR A 23 20.41 3.99 4.52
N LEU A 24 20.69 3.57 3.26
CA LEU A 24 19.81 3.88 2.14
C LEU A 24 18.58 2.99 2.18
N THR A 25 17.41 3.62 2.31
CA THR A 25 16.11 2.95 2.30
C THR A 25 15.49 3.01 0.92
N MET A 26 14.84 1.92 0.48
CA MET A 26 13.98 1.89 -0.69
C MET A 26 12.53 1.67 -0.23
N VAL A 27 11.65 2.60 -0.55
CA VAL A 27 10.19 2.45 -0.38
C VAL A 27 9.62 1.86 -1.66
N VAL A 28 8.74 0.86 -1.54
CA VAL A 28 8.10 0.16 -2.66
C VAL A 28 6.60 0.25 -2.55
N VAL A 29 5.96 0.77 -3.60
CA VAL A 29 4.50 0.82 -3.74
C VAL A 29 4.13 0.45 -5.17
N LEU A 30 3.45 -0.66 -5.32
CA LEU A 30 2.97 -1.15 -6.62
C LEU A 30 1.45 -1.05 -6.68
N ASP A 31 0.96 -0.33 -7.70
CA ASP A 31 -0.49 -0.19 -7.93
C ASP A 31 -1.04 -1.47 -8.57
N GLY A 32 -1.88 -2.21 -7.88
CA GLY A 32 -2.36 -3.43 -8.52
C GLY A 32 -3.42 -4.19 -7.80
N PHE A 33 -3.02 -5.08 -6.89
CA PHE A 33 -3.93 -6.10 -6.40
C PHE A 33 -4.93 -5.55 -5.37
N LEU A 34 -4.45 -4.82 -4.39
CA LEU A 34 -5.27 -4.34 -3.30
C LEU A 34 -4.68 -3.08 -2.68
N ASP A 35 -5.43 -1.99 -2.73
CA ASP A 35 -5.10 -0.73 -2.06
C ASP A 35 -6.40 -0.07 -1.55
N ALA A 36 -6.95 -0.62 -0.48
CA ALA A 36 -8.16 -0.09 0.14
C ALA A 36 -7.96 1.36 0.58
N GLY A 37 -8.91 2.22 0.25
CA GLY A 37 -8.81 3.64 0.57
C GLY A 37 -7.75 4.38 -0.24
N ASN A 38 -7.19 3.77 -1.31
CA ASN A 38 -6.05 4.29 -2.07
C ASN A 38 -4.88 4.71 -1.16
N ALA A 39 -4.72 4.05 0.00
CA ALA A 39 -3.85 4.52 1.07
C ALA A 39 -2.37 4.47 0.68
N ALA A 40 -1.91 3.36 0.08
CA ALA A 40 -0.52 3.21 -0.34
C ALA A 40 -0.20 4.09 -1.55
N ALA A 41 -1.10 4.18 -2.54
CA ALA A 41 -0.95 5.06 -3.70
C ALA A 41 -0.87 6.54 -3.28
N ARG A 42 -1.74 6.98 -2.34
CA ARG A 42 -1.70 8.33 -1.76
C ARG A 42 -0.42 8.61 -1.00
N ALA A 43 0.06 7.63 -0.22
CA ALA A 43 1.35 7.75 0.48
C ALA A 43 2.52 7.90 -0.50
N ALA A 44 2.57 7.09 -1.56
CA ALA A 44 3.60 7.19 -2.60
C ALA A 44 3.54 8.52 -3.37
N GLN A 45 2.32 9.00 -3.68
CA GLN A 45 2.13 10.31 -4.31
C GLN A 45 2.66 11.42 -3.41
N HIS A 46 2.29 11.40 -2.13
CA HIS A 46 2.77 12.39 -1.16
C HIS A 46 4.30 12.42 -1.06
N LEU A 47 4.96 11.25 -0.97
CA LEU A 47 6.42 11.16 -1.00
C LEU A 47 7.03 11.78 -2.26
N ALA A 48 6.39 11.61 -3.41
CA ALA A 48 6.86 12.20 -4.66
C ALA A 48 6.67 13.72 -4.70
N ASP A 49 5.59 14.24 -4.12
CA ASP A 49 5.22 15.66 -4.15
C ASP A 49 6.03 16.51 -3.14
N VAL A 50 6.30 15.97 -1.93
CA VAL A 50 7.05 16.68 -0.89
C VAL A 50 8.57 16.53 -1.01
N ALA A 51 9.05 15.70 -1.94
CA ALA A 51 10.48 15.56 -2.17
C ALA A 51 11.06 16.88 -2.66
N GLY A 52 11.92 17.48 -1.84
CA GLY A 52 12.53 18.79 -2.08
C GLY A 52 13.54 18.81 -3.23
N THR A 53 13.10 18.54 -4.44
CA THR A 53 13.90 18.69 -5.66
C THR A 53 13.41 19.91 -6.45
N ASP A 54 14.33 20.63 -7.09
CA ASP A 54 14.05 21.86 -7.86
C ASP A 54 12.99 21.67 -8.96
N ASP A 55 12.72 20.42 -9.38
CA ASP A 55 11.74 20.01 -10.39
C ASP A 55 10.55 19.22 -9.81
N GLY A 56 10.42 19.07 -8.48
CA GLY A 56 9.23 18.56 -7.79
C GLY A 56 8.96 17.06 -7.92
N ALA A 57 9.65 16.31 -8.79
CA ALA A 57 9.30 14.93 -9.12
C ALA A 57 10.38 13.90 -8.71
N GLY A 58 11.51 14.33 -8.17
CA GLY A 58 12.65 13.47 -7.89
C GLY A 58 13.38 13.00 -9.16
N ARG A 59 14.62 12.54 -9.01
CA ARG A 59 15.44 12.06 -10.12
C ARG A 59 15.16 10.58 -10.40
N VAL A 60 14.72 10.25 -11.62
CA VAL A 60 14.61 8.83 -12.03
C VAL A 60 16.01 8.24 -12.16
N VAL A 61 16.27 7.16 -11.40
CA VAL A 61 17.55 6.44 -11.37
C VAL A 61 17.48 5.05 -12.00
N ALA A 62 16.27 4.49 -12.12
CA ALA A 62 16.06 3.26 -12.87
C ALA A 62 14.64 3.22 -13.48
N THR A 63 14.52 2.58 -14.63
CA THR A 63 13.24 2.34 -15.33
C THR A 63 13.11 0.87 -15.67
N PHE A 64 11.88 0.33 -15.52
CA PHE A 64 11.59 -1.05 -15.89
C PHE A 64 10.97 -1.12 -17.28
N ASP A 65 11.20 -2.24 -17.97
CA ASP A 65 10.62 -2.53 -19.28
C ASP A 65 9.14 -2.94 -19.11
N VAL A 66 8.27 -1.93 -19.14
CA VAL A 66 6.83 -2.11 -18.94
C VAL A 66 6.17 -2.91 -20.07
N ASP A 67 6.70 -2.85 -21.30
CA ASP A 67 6.18 -3.64 -22.43
C ASP A 67 6.34 -5.15 -22.21
N ARG A 68 7.25 -5.56 -21.36
CA ARG A 68 7.51 -6.97 -21.01
C ARG A 68 6.88 -7.39 -19.69
N LEU A 69 6.56 -6.44 -18.84
CA LEU A 69 6.03 -6.67 -17.50
C LEU A 69 4.51 -6.55 -17.45
N HIS A 70 3.90 -5.69 -18.28
CA HIS A 70 2.46 -5.43 -18.26
C HIS A 70 1.73 -6.15 -19.40
N ASP A 71 0.48 -6.52 -19.14
CA ASP A 71 -0.46 -6.95 -20.15
C ASP A 71 -1.41 -5.79 -20.50
N TYR A 72 -1.13 -5.12 -21.59
CA TYR A 72 -1.97 -4.01 -22.10
C TYR A 72 -3.40 -4.41 -22.43
N ARG A 73 -3.72 -5.70 -22.51
CA ARG A 73 -5.09 -6.17 -22.72
C ARG A 73 -5.86 -6.25 -21.42
N ALA A 74 -5.17 -6.54 -20.31
CA ALA A 74 -5.74 -6.53 -18.97
C ALA A 74 -5.89 -5.08 -18.43
N ARG A 75 -4.89 -4.25 -18.71
CA ARG A 75 -4.85 -2.84 -18.26
C ARG A 75 -4.59 -1.94 -19.46
N ARG A 76 -5.66 -1.45 -20.11
CA ARG A 76 -5.54 -0.56 -21.26
C ARG A 76 -5.22 0.86 -20.81
N PRO A 77 -4.02 1.40 -21.12
CA PRO A 77 -3.72 2.80 -20.84
C PRO A 77 -4.66 3.72 -21.60
N ALA A 78 -4.96 4.88 -21.02
CA ALA A 78 -5.80 5.86 -21.69
C ALA A 78 -5.06 6.53 -22.85
N VAL A 79 -5.81 6.91 -23.87
CA VAL A 79 -5.35 7.72 -24.99
C VAL A 79 -6.37 8.83 -25.23
N SER A 80 -5.91 10.06 -25.37
CA SER A 80 -6.79 11.18 -25.68
C SER A 80 -7.08 11.23 -27.18
N PHE A 81 -8.38 11.36 -27.50
CA PHE A 81 -8.83 11.62 -28.88
C PHE A 81 -9.40 13.03 -28.96
N VAL A 82 -8.76 13.88 -29.73
CA VAL A 82 -9.10 15.31 -29.84
C VAL A 82 -9.62 15.58 -31.24
N VAL A 83 -10.90 15.90 -31.34
CA VAL A 83 -11.61 16.19 -32.59
C VAL A 83 -11.53 15.07 -33.62
N ASP A 84 -10.38 14.85 -34.28
CA ASP A 84 -10.19 13.94 -35.40
C ASP A 84 -8.87 13.14 -35.34
N HIS A 85 -8.10 13.27 -34.25
CA HIS A 85 -6.81 12.58 -34.09
C HIS A 85 -6.54 12.14 -32.64
N TYR A 86 -5.66 11.15 -32.48
CA TYR A 86 -5.09 10.79 -31.18
C TYR A 86 -3.97 11.77 -30.84
N ASP A 87 -4.01 12.34 -29.63
CA ASP A 87 -3.09 13.39 -29.17
C ASP A 87 -2.07 12.87 -28.15
N SER A 88 -2.53 12.41 -27.01
CA SER A 88 -1.67 11.99 -25.91
C SER A 88 -1.99 10.57 -25.45
N TYR A 89 -0.99 9.91 -24.90
CA TYR A 89 -1.03 8.55 -24.43
C TYR A 89 -0.45 8.46 -23.01
N ASP A 90 -1.25 7.94 -22.07
CA ASP A 90 -0.82 7.73 -20.69
C ASP A 90 0.05 6.48 -20.59
N ALA A 91 1.32 6.63 -20.95
CA ALA A 91 2.26 5.53 -20.91
C ALA A 91 2.41 4.98 -19.48
N PRO A 92 2.20 3.68 -19.24
CA PRO A 92 2.45 3.09 -17.93
C PRO A 92 3.92 3.25 -17.56
N ARG A 93 4.18 3.50 -16.29
CA ARG A 93 5.54 3.70 -15.77
C ARG A 93 5.75 2.79 -14.56
N LEU A 94 6.92 2.20 -14.50
CA LEU A 94 7.43 1.52 -13.32
C LEU A 94 8.88 1.97 -13.17
N VAL A 95 9.15 2.79 -12.15
CA VAL A 95 10.40 3.54 -12.05
C VAL A 95 10.92 3.57 -10.62
N VAL A 96 12.22 3.74 -10.49
CA VAL A 96 12.85 4.09 -9.20
C VAL A 96 13.31 5.54 -9.27
N ARG A 97 12.86 6.32 -8.29
CA ARG A 97 13.28 7.71 -8.10
C ARG A 97 14.19 7.84 -6.89
N LEU A 98 15.21 8.65 -7.02
CA LEU A 98 15.97 9.16 -5.88
C LEU A 98 15.30 10.43 -5.38
N LEU A 99 14.87 10.40 -4.14
CA LEU A 99 14.19 11.46 -3.42
C LEU A 99 15.01 11.87 -2.20
N ARG A 100 14.66 13.00 -1.60
CA ARG A 100 15.19 13.42 -0.30
C ARG A 100 14.03 13.75 0.60
N ASP A 101 14.13 13.32 1.85
CA ASP A 101 13.18 13.67 2.90
C ASP A 101 13.32 15.14 3.35
N SER A 102 12.47 15.59 4.26
CA SER A 102 12.50 16.98 4.78
C SER A 102 13.82 17.32 5.51
N GLY A 103 14.55 16.31 5.99
CA GLY A 103 15.87 16.44 6.60
C GLY A 103 17.03 16.41 5.60
N GLY A 104 16.75 16.17 4.31
CA GLY A 104 17.73 16.01 3.25
C GLY A 104 18.29 14.60 3.11
N THR A 105 17.81 13.61 3.88
CA THR A 105 18.21 12.20 3.79
C THR A 105 17.79 11.58 2.47
N PRO A 106 18.72 11.00 1.69
CA PRO A 106 18.35 10.35 0.44
C PRO A 106 17.62 9.03 0.68
N TYR A 107 16.62 8.75 -0.14
CA TYR A 107 15.94 7.46 -0.22
C TYR A 107 15.48 7.16 -1.63
N LEU A 108 15.18 5.92 -1.93
CA LEU A 108 14.64 5.48 -3.21
C LEU A 108 13.14 5.21 -3.09
N LEU A 109 12.37 5.60 -4.12
CA LEU A 109 10.97 5.25 -4.26
C LEU A 109 10.79 4.44 -5.55
N LEU A 110 10.46 3.16 -5.43
CA LEU A 110 9.97 2.31 -6.52
C LEU A 110 8.47 2.39 -6.54
N ASN A 111 7.90 2.97 -7.60
CA ASN A 111 6.46 3.05 -7.74
C ASN A 111 6.00 2.91 -9.20
N GLY A 112 4.73 2.54 -9.35
CA GLY A 112 4.05 2.33 -10.61
C GLY A 112 3.19 1.07 -10.60
N ALA A 113 2.62 0.71 -11.76
CA ALA A 113 1.73 -0.42 -11.85
C ALA A 113 2.43 -1.75 -11.53
N GLU A 114 1.76 -2.61 -10.76
CA GLU A 114 2.24 -3.95 -10.47
C GLU A 114 2.46 -4.74 -11.78
N PRO A 115 3.58 -5.45 -11.94
CA PRO A 115 3.77 -6.32 -13.08
C PRO A 115 2.68 -7.41 -13.22
N ASP A 116 2.09 -7.56 -14.41
CA ASP A 116 1.18 -8.66 -14.70
C ASP A 116 1.93 -9.97 -15.01
N ASN A 117 3.17 -9.83 -15.47
CA ASN A 117 3.99 -10.93 -15.97
C ASN A 117 5.41 -10.89 -15.39
N ARG A 118 6.10 -12.05 -15.43
CA ARG A 118 7.54 -12.16 -15.14
C ARG A 118 7.94 -11.71 -13.75
N TRP A 119 7.14 -11.96 -12.75
CA TRP A 119 7.41 -11.57 -11.35
C TRP A 119 8.79 -11.96 -10.86
N GLU A 120 9.25 -13.17 -11.17
CA GLU A 120 10.61 -13.60 -10.83
C GLU A 120 11.70 -12.77 -11.54
N GLY A 121 11.43 -12.36 -12.77
CA GLY A 121 12.32 -11.46 -13.52
C GLY A 121 12.32 -10.05 -12.94
N PHE A 122 11.15 -9.56 -12.54
CA PHE A 122 11.00 -8.29 -11.85
C PHE A 122 11.74 -8.27 -10.52
N CYS A 123 11.58 -9.31 -9.68
CA CYS A 123 12.30 -9.40 -8.40
C CYS A 123 13.84 -9.37 -8.61
N ARG A 124 14.37 -10.10 -9.62
CA ARG A 124 15.79 -10.03 -9.96
C ARG A 124 16.22 -8.65 -10.42
N ALA A 125 15.38 -7.96 -11.20
CA ALA A 125 15.67 -6.61 -11.66
C ALA A 125 15.67 -5.60 -10.50
N VAL A 126 14.76 -5.73 -9.53
CA VAL A 126 14.79 -4.91 -8.29
C VAL A 126 16.05 -5.21 -7.48
N ARG A 127 16.44 -6.49 -7.35
CA ARG A 127 17.70 -6.87 -6.70
C ARG A 127 18.90 -6.16 -7.34
N GLU A 128 18.99 -6.08 -8.68
CA GLU A 128 20.06 -5.34 -9.36
C GLU A 128 20.11 -3.86 -8.91
N VAL A 129 18.95 -3.23 -8.70
CA VAL A 129 18.86 -1.85 -8.20
C VAL A 129 19.32 -1.77 -6.74
N VAL A 130 18.83 -2.69 -5.88
CA VAL A 130 19.20 -2.78 -4.46
C VAL A 130 20.71 -2.89 -4.30
N GLU A 131 21.34 -3.82 -5.03
CA GLU A 131 22.79 -4.06 -5.00
C GLU A 131 23.59 -2.90 -5.60
N ARG A 132 23.10 -2.30 -6.70
CA ARG A 132 23.79 -1.19 -7.40
C ARG A 132 23.89 0.06 -6.55
N PHE A 133 22.85 0.38 -5.77
CA PHE A 133 22.79 1.57 -4.94
C PHE A 133 23.13 1.32 -3.47
N GLY A 134 23.40 0.08 -3.07
CA GLY A 134 23.70 -0.26 -1.69
C GLY A 134 22.50 -0.06 -0.75
N VAL A 135 21.28 -0.37 -1.23
CA VAL A 135 20.08 -0.31 -0.40
C VAL A 135 20.21 -1.29 0.75
N THR A 136 20.07 -0.81 1.97
CA THR A 136 20.19 -1.63 3.18
C THR A 136 18.84 -2.11 3.70
N ARG A 137 17.75 -1.46 3.30
CA ARG A 137 16.39 -1.80 3.74
C ARG A 137 15.37 -1.51 2.64
N VAL A 138 14.49 -2.46 2.39
CA VAL A 138 13.34 -2.29 1.51
C VAL A 138 12.08 -2.27 2.36
N ILE A 139 11.23 -1.25 2.17
CA ILE A 139 9.98 -1.07 2.91
C ILE A 139 8.83 -1.01 1.92
N SER A 140 7.87 -1.92 2.06
CA SER A 140 6.65 -1.92 1.25
C SER A 140 5.46 -1.35 2.01
N MET A 141 4.52 -0.75 1.29
CA MET A 141 3.24 -0.28 1.83
C MET A 141 2.08 -0.94 1.11
N GLY A 142 1.00 -1.19 1.85
CA GLY A 142 -0.25 -1.71 1.33
C GLY A 142 -1.40 -1.41 2.28
N SER A 143 -2.61 -1.72 1.85
CA SER A 143 -3.82 -1.58 2.66
C SER A 143 -4.84 -2.63 2.29
N VAL A 144 -5.66 -3.04 3.27
CA VAL A 144 -6.68 -4.07 3.12
C VAL A 144 -7.99 -3.62 3.74
N PRO A 145 -9.14 -3.97 3.15
CA PRO A 145 -10.43 -3.70 3.78
C PRO A 145 -10.65 -4.63 4.97
N MET A 146 -11.08 -4.07 6.08
CA MET A 146 -11.34 -4.82 7.31
C MET A 146 -12.67 -4.40 7.96
N ALA A 147 -13.24 -5.26 8.78
CA ALA A 147 -14.42 -4.97 9.58
C ALA A 147 -14.04 -4.14 10.82
N VAL A 148 -13.55 -2.93 10.60
CA VAL A 148 -13.12 -1.98 11.64
C VAL A 148 -13.83 -0.64 11.46
N PRO A 149 -14.08 0.13 12.53
CA PRO A 149 -14.68 1.46 12.42
C PRO A 149 -13.61 2.51 12.12
N HIS A 150 -13.97 3.58 11.40
CA HIS A 150 -13.08 4.71 11.13
C HIS A 150 -12.84 5.60 12.37
N THR A 151 -13.70 5.48 13.39
CA THR A 151 -13.67 6.23 14.65
C THR A 151 -12.64 5.70 15.65
N ARG A 152 -11.93 4.64 15.32
CA ARG A 152 -10.84 4.07 16.12
C ARG A 152 -9.50 4.24 15.42
N PRO A 153 -8.36 4.11 16.14
CA PRO A 153 -7.04 4.13 15.52
C PRO A 153 -6.91 3.12 14.38
N ILE A 154 -6.24 3.49 13.32
CA ILE A 154 -5.97 2.60 12.20
C ILE A 154 -4.91 1.59 12.64
N ALA A 155 -5.29 0.32 12.68
CA ALA A 155 -4.34 -0.75 12.91
C ALA A 155 -3.47 -0.98 11.68
N VAL A 156 -2.20 -1.33 11.90
CA VAL A 156 -1.25 -1.66 10.84
C VAL A 156 -0.65 -3.02 11.11
N THR A 157 -0.79 -3.94 10.16
CA THR A 157 -0.02 -5.19 10.20
C THR A 157 1.40 -4.90 9.74
N HIS A 158 2.36 -5.24 10.57
CA HIS A 158 3.78 -5.19 10.25
C HIS A 158 4.28 -6.61 9.96
N HIS A 159 4.97 -6.79 8.83
CA HIS A 159 5.60 -8.04 8.43
C HIS A 159 7.02 -7.80 7.95
N ALA A 160 7.89 -8.80 8.02
CA ALA A 160 9.27 -8.70 7.59
C ALA A 160 9.86 -10.10 7.30
N ASN A 161 10.85 -10.16 6.43
CA ASN A 161 11.61 -11.39 6.18
C ASN A 161 12.67 -11.66 7.28
N ASN A 162 12.95 -10.68 8.13
CA ASN A 162 13.83 -10.78 9.30
C ASN A 162 13.07 -10.24 10.53
N SER A 163 12.88 -11.08 11.55
CA SER A 163 12.12 -10.73 12.75
C SER A 163 12.72 -9.56 13.56
N GLU A 164 14.01 -9.25 13.39
CA GLU A 164 14.66 -8.11 14.05
C GLU A 164 14.18 -6.76 13.51
N LEU A 165 13.53 -6.75 12.33
CA LEU A 165 12.96 -5.55 11.74
C LEU A 165 11.57 -5.21 12.29
N LEU A 166 10.91 -6.14 12.97
CA LEU A 166 9.54 -5.94 13.45
C LEU A 166 9.48 -4.88 14.54
N LEU A 167 8.60 -3.89 14.38
CA LEU A 167 8.39 -2.80 15.34
C LEU A 167 7.43 -3.17 16.49
N GLY A 168 7.00 -4.42 16.58
CA GLY A 168 6.07 -4.88 17.59
C GLY A 168 5.63 -6.32 17.36
N ALA A 169 4.69 -6.80 18.19
CA ALA A 169 4.11 -8.12 18.02
C ALA A 169 3.11 -8.13 16.87
N SER A 170 3.13 -9.20 16.04
CA SER A 170 2.09 -9.38 15.04
C SER A 170 0.75 -9.73 15.71
N PRO A 171 -0.37 -9.12 15.32
CA PRO A 171 -1.69 -9.52 15.79
C PRO A 171 -2.11 -10.89 15.25
N TRP A 172 -1.50 -11.34 14.17
CA TRP A 172 -1.81 -12.61 13.52
C TRP A 172 -1.06 -13.77 14.17
N ARG A 173 -1.80 -14.85 14.42
CA ARG A 173 -1.22 -16.09 14.91
C ARG A 173 -1.57 -17.24 13.96
N GLY A 174 -0.57 -18.04 13.61
CA GLY A 174 -0.74 -19.17 12.70
C GLY A 174 -0.42 -18.82 11.23
N GLU A 175 -0.79 -19.73 10.33
CA GLU A 175 -0.57 -19.62 8.89
C GLU A 175 -1.83 -19.05 8.22
N LEU A 176 -1.68 -17.96 7.47
CA LEU A 176 -2.73 -17.40 6.64
C LEU A 176 -2.31 -17.51 5.16
N ARG A 177 -3.16 -18.07 4.31
CA ARG A 177 -2.95 -18.13 2.85
C ARG A 177 -3.75 -17.04 2.18
N VAL A 178 -3.05 -16.12 1.53
CA VAL A 178 -3.63 -15.01 0.79
C VAL A 178 -3.17 -15.06 -0.67
N PRO A 179 -3.92 -14.46 -1.61
CA PRO A 179 -3.44 -14.28 -2.97
C PRO A 179 -2.10 -13.56 -2.99
N ALA A 180 -1.16 -14.03 -3.80
CA ALA A 180 0.16 -13.42 -3.91
C ALA A 180 0.10 -12.12 -4.73
N SER A 181 1.01 -11.19 -4.41
CA SER A 181 1.32 -10.02 -5.22
C SER A 181 2.80 -10.03 -5.61
N ALA A 182 3.17 -9.25 -6.64
CA ALA A 182 4.57 -9.09 -7.02
C ALA A 182 5.38 -8.45 -5.87
N GLN A 183 4.76 -7.58 -5.08
CA GLN A 183 5.36 -6.95 -3.90
C GLN A 183 5.62 -7.97 -2.78
N ALA A 184 4.65 -8.86 -2.48
CA ALA A 184 4.84 -9.92 -1.50
C ALA A 184 5.92 -10.93 -1.95
N LEU A 185 5.93 -11.32 -3.23
CA LEU A 185 6.97 -12.17 -3.78
C LEU A 185 8.36 -11.51 -3.68
N LEU A 186 8.44 -10.20 -3.92
CA LEU A 186 9.69 -9.44 -3.81
C LEU A 186 10.29 -9.55 -2.41
N GLU A 187 9.48 -9.39 -1.35
CA GLU A 187 9.95 -9.53 0.04
C GLU A 187 10.52 -10.93 0.30
N VAL A 188 9.81 -11.98 -0.14
CA VAL A 188 10.30 -13.38 -0.02
C VAL A 188 11.63 -13.54 -0.73
N ARG A 189 11.75 -13.09 -1.98
CA ARG A 189 12.98 -13.24 -2.77
C ARG A 189 14.14 -12.43 -2.21
N LEU A 190 13.90 -11.22 -1.73
CA LEU A 190 14.92 -10.40 -1.07
C LEU A 190 15.46 -11.11 0.18
N GLY A 191 14.61 -11.72 0.99
CA GLY A 191 15.02 -12.50 2.16
C GLY A 191 15.88 -13.70 1.77
N GLU A 192 15.49 -14.46 0.75
CA GLU A 192 16.30 -15.59 0.22
C GLU A 192 17.68 -15.16 -0.29
N TRP A 193 17.80 -13.91 -0.74
CA TRP A 193 19.06 -13.34 -1.23
C TRP A 193 19.86 -12.60 -0.15
N GLY A 194 19.37 -12.56 1.09
CA GLY A 194 20.04 -11.94 2.24
C GLY A 194 19.87 -10.41 2.31
N HIS A 195 18.81 -9.85 1.72
CA HIS A 195 18.46 -8.44 1.83
C HIS A 195 17.29 -8.26 2.80
N ASP A 196 17.39 -7.28 3.68
CA ASP A 196 16.35 -6.91 4.62
C ASP A 196 15.15 -6.27 3.92
N ALA A 197 13.96 -6.85 4.09
CA ALA A 197 12.71 -6.34 3.57
C ALA A 197 11.59 -6.47 4.61
N GLN A 198 10.74 -5.45 4.69
CA GLN A 198 9.60 -5.37 5.59
C GLN A 198 8.45 -4.62 4.93
N GLY A 199 7.27 -4.72 5.50
CA GLY A 199 6.11 -4.04 4.97
C GLY A 199 5.07 -3.69 6.04
N PHE A 200 4.25 -2.74 5.69
CA PHE A 200 3.16 -2.21 6.49
C PHE A 200 1.86 -2.29 5.71
N VAL A 201 0.85 -2.88 6.32
CA VAL A 201 -0.49 -3.02 5.72
C VAL A 201 -1.50 -2.36 6.63
N ALA A 202 -2.07 -1.23 6.20
CA ALA A 202 -3.10 -0.52 6.94
C ALA A 202 -4.46 -1.23 6.83
N HIS A 203 -5.18 -1.28 7.95
CA HIS A 203 -6.53 -1.85 8.01
C HIS A 203 -7.55 -0.73 7.77
N ILE A 204 -8.24 -0.79 6.64
CA ILE A 204 -9.19 0.22 6.22
C ILE A 204 -10.62 -0.25 6.48
N PRO A 205 -11.50 0.59 7.06
CA PRO A 205 -12.91 0.24 7.13
C PRO A 205 -13.44 -0.17 5.76
N HIS A 206 -14.06 -1.35 5.66
CA HIS A 206 -14.51 -1.90 4.37
C HIS A 206 -15.45 -0.95 3.61
N TYR A 207 -16.28 -0.16 4.32
CA TYR A 207 -17.18 0.83 3.73
C TYR A 207 -16.47 2.09 3.20
N LEU A 208 -15.16 2.28 3.50
CA LEU A 208 -14.31 3.34 2.94
C LEU A 208 -13.32 2.83 1.90
N ALA A 209 -13.31 1.52 1.63
CA ALA A 209 -12.28 0.90 0.79
C ALA A 209 -12.19 1.45 -0.64
N GLN A 210 -13.29 1.98 -1.17
CA GLN A 210 -13.36 2.55 -2.53
C GLN A 210 -13.20 4.08 -2.55
N LEU A 211 -12.99 4.71 -1.41
CA LEU A 211 -12.84 6.16 -1.27
C LEU A 211 -11.39 6.48 -0.90
N ASP A 212 -10.89 7.64 -1.30
CA ASP A 212 -9.60 8.13 -0.81
C ASP A 212 -9.65 8.31 0.70
N TYR A 213 -8.71 7.70 1.41
CA TYR A 213 -8.62 7.77 2.88
C TYR A 213 -7.24 8.28 3.33
N PRO A 214 -7.00 9.61 3.27
CA PRO A 214 -5.70 10.24 3.56
C PRO A 214 -5.13 9.92 4.95
N LYS A 215 -5.99 9.71 5.95
CA LYS A 215 -5.59 9.30 7.30
C LYS A 215 -4.74 8.03 7.28
N ALA A 216 -5.14 7.04 6.46
CA ALA A 216 -4.39 5.79 6.36
C ALA A 216 -3.04 5.97 5.64
N ALA A 217 -2.99 6.84 4.64
CA ALA A 217 -1.73 7.21 3.99
C ALA A 217 -0.75 7.85 4.98
N ALA A 218 -1.24 8.78 5.84
CA ALA A 218 -0.43 9.39 6.89
C ALA A 218 0.11 8.34 7.88
N VAL A 219 -0.74 7.42 8.35
CA VAL A 219 -0.35 6.35 9.26
C VAL A 219 0.70 5.42 8.63
N LEU A 220 0.55 5.06 7.35
CA LEU A 220 1.57 4.26 6.64
C LEU A 220 2.91 4.99 6.57
N LEU A 221 2.91 6.30 6.29
CA LEU A 221 4.13 7.10 6.24
C LEU A 221 4.78 7.26 7.61
N GLU A 222 4.02 7.36 8.70
CA GLU A 222 4.56 7.32 10.07
C GLU A 222 5.33 6.00 10.34
N GLN A 223 4.85 4.87 9.82
CA GLN A 223 5.59 3.61 9.93
C GLN A 223 6.86 3.62 9.09
N VAL A 224 6.79 4.21 7.87
CA VAL A 224 7.97 4.35 7.00
C VAL A 224 9.02 5.27 7.62
N GLU A 225 8.62 6.37 8.28
CA GLU A 225 9.52 7.24 9.03
C GLU A 225 10.30 6.46 10.10
N LEU A 226 9.57 5.71 10.92
CA LEU A 226 10.17 4.91 12.00
C LEU A 226 11.12 3.83 11.47
N ALA A 227 10.67 3.05 10.50
CA ALA A 227 11.44 1.94 9.96
C ALA A 227 12.59 2.40 9.06
N GLY A 228 12.36 3.42 8.24
CA GLY A 228 13.32 3.93 7.25
C GLY A 228 14.27 4.99 7.81
N ARG A 229 14.03 5.49 9.02
CA ARG A 229 14.73 6.65 9.61
C ARG A 229 14.64 7.87 8.70
N LEU A 230 13.46 8.10 8.16
CA LEU A 230 13.15 9.23 7.32
C LEU A 230 12.33 10.27 8.10
N THR A 231 12.27 11.48 7.58
CA THR A 231 11.44 12.58 8.10
C THR A 231 10.55 13.10 6.99
N VAL A 232 9.24 12.84 7.08
CA VAL A 232 8.25 13.23 6.06
C VAL A 232 7.36 14.34 6.61
N ASP A 233 7.16 15.41 5.85
CA ASP A 233 6.15 16.40 6.23
C ASP A 233 4.74 15.88 5.93
N LEU A 234 4.02 15.48 6.97
CA LEU A 234 2.66 14.93 6.88
C LEU A 234 1.57 15.98 7.06
N SER A 235 1.91 17.27 7.15
CA SER A 235 0.93 18.34 7.44
C SER A 235 -0.19 18.39 6.40
N GLY A 236 0.13 18.27 5.11
CA GLY A 236 -0.84 18.26 4.03
C GLY A 236 -1.80 17.06 4.12
N LEU A 237 -1.27 15.85 4.31
CA LEU A 237 -2.10 14.65 4.45
C LEU A 237 -3.01 14.69 5.69
N ARG A 238 -2.52 15.26 6.80
CA ARG A 238 -3.32 15.41 8.02
C ARG A 238 -4.48 16.39 7.82
N ALA A 239 -4.25 17.50 7.12
CA ALA A 239 -5.32 18.43 6.78
C ALA A 239 -6.38 17.78 5.87
N GLU A 240 -5.96 17.07 4.82
CA GLU A 240 -6.87 16.31 3.96
C GLU A 240 -7.63 15.21 4.74
N ALA A 241 -7.00 14.60 5.75
CA ALA A 241 -7.64 13.61 6.62
C ALA A 241 -8.74 14.24 7.49
N GLU A 242 -8.50 15.43 8.05
CA GLU A 242 -9.49 16.18 8.84
C GLU A 242 -10.72 16.53 7.97
N ASP A 243 -10.50 17.02 6.74
CA ASP A 243 -11.58 17.34 5.80
C ASP A 243 -12.39 16.07 5.45
N ARG A 244 -11.73 14.95 5.18
CA ARG A 244 -12.37 13.67 4.89
C ARG A 244 -13.17 13.14 6.08
N GLU A 245 -12.67 13.24 7.30
CA GLU A 245 -13.37 12.83 8.51
C GLU A 245 -14.65 13.68 8.73
N ALA A 246 -14.60 14.97 8.43
CA ALA A 246 -15.78 15.83 8.48
C ALA A 246 -16.84 15.43 7.45
N GLU A 247 -16.44 15.09 6.22
CA GLU A 247 -17.34 14.58 5.17
C GLU A 247 -18.01 13.25 5.60
N ILE A 248 -17.22 12.29 6.14
CA ILE A 248 -17.74 11.02 6.62
C ILE A 248 -18.73 11.25 7.75
N SER A 249 -18.43 12.11 8.72
CA SER A 249 -19.31 12.42 9.84
C SER A 249 -20.63 13.02 9.36
N SER A 250 -20.59 13.96 8.42
CA SER A 250 -21.79 14.55 7.83
C SER A 250 -22.66 13.53 7.09
N TYR A 251 -22.01 12.58 6.39
CA TYR A 251 -22.72 11.50 5.71
C TYR A 251 -23.42 10.56 6.70
N LEU A 252 -22.76 10.21 7.82
CA LEU A 252 -23.33 9.35 8.86
C LEU A 252 -24.51 10.01 9.58
N GLU A 253 -24.43 11.32 9.85
CA GLU A 253 -25.54 12.07 10.44
C GLU A 253 -26.79 12.08 9.54
N ALA A 254 -26.58 12.06 8.23
CA ALA A 254 -27.68 12.02 7.25
C ALA A 254 -28.23 10.60 6.99
N ASN A 255 -27.51 9.53 7.42
CA ASN A 255 -27.83 8.13 7.11
C ASN A 255 -27.75 7.26 8.37
N GLU A 256 -28.85 7.20 9.13
CA GLU A 256 -28.92 6.51 10.44
C GLU A 256 -28.57 5.02 10.34
N GLU A 257 -28.97 4.32 9.27
CA GLU A 257 -28.67 2.89 9.05
C GLU A 257 -27.15 2.63 8.96
N VAL A 258 -26.41 3.51 8.27
CA VAL A 258 -24.95 3.42 8.18
C VAL A 258 -24.30 3.74 9.52
N GLY A 259 -24.87 4.68 10.28
CA GLY A 259 -24.47 4.99 11.66
C GLY A 259 -24.57 3.77 12.58
N ASP A 260 -25.64 2.99 12.47
CA ASP A 260 -25.85 1.76 13.26
C ASP A 260 -24.80 0.68 12.96
N VAL A 261 -24.39 0.54 11.68
CA VAL A 261 -23.32 -0.37 11.27
C VAL A 261 -21.99 0.06 11.89
N VAL A 262 -21.65 1.34 11.83
CA VAL A 262 -20.43 1.88 12.44
C VAL A 262 -20.44 1.64 13.95
N ALA A 263 -21.56 1.90 14.63
CA ALA A 263 -21.69 1.66 16.06
C ALA A 263 -21.56 0.15 16.43
N ALA A 264 -21.99 -0.75 15.54
CA ALA A 264 -21.79 -2.19 15.75
C ALA A 264 -20.29 -2.57 15.63
N LEU A 265 -19.59 -2.02 14.62
CA LEU A 265 -18.15 -2.21 14.43
C LEU A 265 -17.34 -1.64 15.60
N GLU A 266 -17.73 -0.48 16.16
CA GLU A 266 -17.11 0.08 17.36
C GLU A 266 -17.21 -0.86 18.57
N ARG A 267 -18.41 -1.39 18.81
CA ARG A 267 -18.61 -2.36 19.91
C ARG A 267 -17.75 -3.62 19.74
N GLN A 268 -17.65 -4.11 18.52
CA GLN A 268 -16.82 -5.27 18.19
C GLN A 268 -15.34 -4.97 18.41
N TYR A 269 -14.85 -3.85 17.90
CA TYR A 269 -13.46 -3.39 18.05
C TYR A 269 -13.09 -3.25 19.52
N ASP A 270 -13.90 -2.51 20.30
CA ASP A 270 -13.67 -2.26 21.72
C ASP A 270 -13.75 -3.56 22.57
N ALA A 271 -14.50 -4.56 22.12
CA ALA A 271 -14.53 -5.87 22.77
C ALA A 271 -13.25 -6.68 22.49
N PHE A 272 -12.73 -6.57 21.27
CA PHE A 272 -11.47 -7.23 20.87
C PHE A 272 -10.27 -6.64 21.61
N GLU A 273 -10.13 -5.32 21.66
CA GLU A 273 -9.07 -4.62 22.39
C GLU A 273 -9.04 -5.01 23.87
N ARG A 274 -10.22 -5.02 24.52
CA ARG A 274 -10.33 -5.44 25.93
C ARG A 274 -9.91 -6.90 26.16
N ALA A 275 -10.16 -7.78 25.19
CA ALA A 275 -9.76 -9.17 25.27
C ALA A 275 -8.25 -9.34 25.11
N GLU A 276 -7.62 -8.56 24.22
CA GLU A 276 -6.16 -8.54 24.09
C GLU A 276 -5.47 -8.01 25.35
N GLU A 277 -5.95 -6.91 25.93
CA GLU A 277 -5.42 -6.34 27.18
C GLU A 277 -5.55 -7.31 28.37
N SER A 278 -6.64 -8.09 28.44
CA SER A 278 -6.86 -9.06 29.51
C SER A 278 -6.08 -10.37 29.31
N GLY A 279 -5.40 -10.56 28.19
CA GLY A 279 -4.74 -11.82 27.84
C GLY A 279 -5.73 -12.96 27.54
N ASP A 280 -7.02 -12.66 27.45
CA ASP A 280 -8.08 -13.60 27.16
C ASP A 280 -8.25 -13.71 25.63
N ASN A 281 -7.51 -14.62 25.04
CA ASN A 281 -7.35 -14.75 23.60
C ASN A 281 -8.63 -15.30 22.96
N LEU A 282 -9.54 -14.43 22.52
CA LEU A 282 -10.77 -14.81 21.80
C LEU A 282 -10.51 -15.58 20.49
N LEU A 283 -9.32 -15.44 19.91
CA LEU A 283 -8.88 -16.19 18.73
C LEU A 283 -8.43 -17.63 19.05
N ALA A 284 -8.31 -18.00 20.34
CA ALA A 284 -7.94 -19.35 20.77
C ALA A 284 -9.12 -20.34 20.82
N ARG A 285 -10.33 -19.90 20.50
CA ARG A 285 -11.47 -20.79 20.33
C ARG A 285 -11.62 -21.11 18.86
N ASP A 286 -11.50 -22.41 18.53
CA ASP A 286 -11.64 -23.10 17.24
C ASP A 286 -12.82 -22.65 16.34
N GLN A 287 -12.90 -21.38 15.98
CA GLN A 287 -13.74 -20.95 14.89
C GLN A 287 -12.85 -20.70 13.67
N PRO A 288 -13.06 -21.41 12.57
CA PRO A 288 -12.33 -21.14 11.34
C PRO A 288 -12.61 -19.69 10.91
N LEU A 289 -11.53 -18.95 10.66
CA LEU A 289 -11.65 -17.60 10.05
C LEU A 289 -12.46 -17.70 8.76
N PRO A 290 -13.41 -16.77 8.51
CA PRO A 290 -14.12 -16.76 7.25
C PRO A 290 -13.12 -16.69 6.11
N THR A 291 -13.30 -17.55 5.12
CA THR A 291 -12.46 -17.53 3.91
C THR A 291 -12.72 -16.25 3.11
N GLY A 292 -11.75 -15.82 2.29
CA GLY A 292 -11.94 -14.69 1.38
C GLY A 292 -13.20 -14.83 0.51
N ASP A 293 -13.55 -16.05 0.12
CA ASP A 293 -14.78 -16.35 -0.64
C ASP A 293 -16.06 -16.17 0.20
N GLN A 294 -16.01 -16.46 1.51
CA GLN A 294 -17.13 -16.21 2.42
C GLN A 294 -17.34 -14.72 2.65
N LEU A 295 -16.26 -13.98 2.87
CA LEU A 295 -16.32 -12.51 2.98
C LEU A 295 -16.77 -11.86 1.66
N GLY A 296 -16.31 -12.37 0.52
CA GLY A 296 -16.77 -11.93 -0.80
C GLY A 296 -18.26 -12.19 -1.04
N HIS A 297 -18.75 -13.36 -0.64
CA HIS A 297 -20.16 -13.73 -0.81
C HIS A 297 -21.10 -12.91 0.10
N GLU A 298 -20.71 -12.67 1.35
CA GLU A 298 -21.46 -11.79 2.27
C GLU A 298 -21.50 -10.35 1.75
N PHE A 299 -20.39 -9.92 1.13
CA PHE A 299 -20.30 -8.60 0.51
C PHE A 299 -21.15 -8.49 -0.77
N GLU A 300 -21.17 -9.51 -1.63
CA GLU A 300 -22.05 -9.55 -2.81
C GLU A 300 -23.53 -9.56 -2.41
N GLN A 301 -23.91 -10.27 -1.35
CA GLN A 301 -25.26 -10.26 -0.82
C GLN A 301 -25.65 -8.88 -0.27
N PHE A 302 -24.74 -8.21 0.42
CA PHE A 302 -24.95 -6.86 0.91
C PHE A 302 -25.15 -5.85 -0.24
N LEU A 303 -24.32 -5.92 -1.27
CA LEU A 303 -24.46 -5.05 -2.45
C LEU A 303 -25.74 -5.35 -3.24
N ALA A 304 -26.12 -6.60 -3.36
CA ALA A 304 -27.39 -7.00 -4.01
C ALA A 304 -28.63 -6.49 -3.22
N GLY A 305 -28.55 -6.42 -1.90
CA GLY A 305 -29.57 -5.82 -1.04
C GLY A 305 -29.70 -4.30 -1.21
N LEU A 306 -28.58 -3.63 -1.49
CA LEU A 306 -28.57 -2.18 -1.78
C LEU A 306 -29.12 -1.84 -3.19
N GLU A 307 -28.96 -2.75 -4.16
CA GLU A 307 -29.48 -2.54 -5.53
C GLU A 307 -30.97 -2.86 -5.70
N ASN A 308 -31.63 -3.51 -4.73
CA ASN A 308 -33.07 -3.86 -4.80
C ASN A 308 -33.79 -3.57 -3.48
N PRO A 309 -34.03 -2.30 -3.11
CA PRO A 309 -34.77 -1.96 -1.89
C PRO A 309 -36.27 -2.28 -1.95
N ASP A 310 -36.85 -2.67 -3.10
CA ASP A 310 -38.27 -2.86 -3.32
C ASP A 310 -38.74 -4.36 -3.32
N ALA A 311 -37.94 -5.30 -2.84
CA ALA A 311 -38.27 -6.74 -2.92
C ALA A 311 -38.95 -7.32 -1.64
N GLU A 312 -39.12 -6.58 -0.56
CA GLU A 312 -39.70 -7.08 0.70
C GLU A 312 -41.16 -6.65 0.98
N ASP A 313 -41.87 -6.05 0.04
CA ASP A 313 -43.28 -5.64 0.26
C ASP A 313 -44.30 -6.42 -0.62
N GLN A 314 -44.04 -7.69 -0.93
CA GLN A 314 -45.04 -8.59 -1.51
C GLN A 314 -44.94 -10.01 -0.91
N ASP A 315 -45.52 -10.18 0.31
CA ASP A 315 -46.32 -11.36 0.70
C ASP A 315 -47.13 -11.07 1.99
#